data_b0ebf6ecdcea4ac534793495f7686d06
#
_entry.id   b0ebf6ecdcea4ac534793495f7686d06
#
_cell.length_a   1.000
_cell.length_b   1.000
_cell.length_c   1.000
_cell.angle_alpha   90.00
_cell.angle_beta   90.00
_cell.angle_gamma   90.00
#
_symmetry.space_group_name_H-M   'P 1'
#
loop_
_entity.id
_entity.type
_entity.pdbx_description
1 polymer ?
#
loop_
_entity_poly.entity_id
_entity_poly.type
_entity_poly.pdbx_seq_one_letter_code
_entity_poly.pdbx_strand_id
1 'polypeptide(L)'
;MIKSLYRFFPYNAHDLDALANNYLWFSSYSDFNDPFEDLFVQNALQADLGEYDQSKVIAMYKALHEGDIPSEQVNQTLTELIVKNELRGHYEQHMKNAVAMTQKELSAHVNDTKACCLVSDNIDENELALENKLMWSHYGSGMRGFCVEYDYSELVHSLSVASEQNVGLCPMEYQVLQKNSFIDLFIGTAERDGSSKNLGSLVATKSLEWAYENEFRLILKSTGNVNYFNPAAIKSITYGEKMPESKLVTLLSVLKGNVGIECDVYKAYIDVESFQIKRKHHSRTV
;
A
#
# COMPACT_ATOMS: atom_id res chain seq x y z
N MET A 1 12.63 -12.51 1.43
CA MET A 1 12.74 -11.38 2.40
C MET A 1 13.15 -10.13 1.63
N ILE A 2 12.41 -9.05 1.74
CA ILE A 2 12.68 -7.77 1.06
C ILE A 2 13.99 -7.21 1.60
N LYS A 3 14.91 -6.86 0.70
CA LYS A 3 16.22 -6.28 1.04
C LYS A 3 16.32 -4.81 0.64
N SER A 4 15.65 -4.44 -0.44
CA SER A 4 15.66 -3.09 -1.00
C SER A 4 14.26 -2.63 -1.33
N LEU A 5 14.02 -1.33 -1.20
CA LEU A 5 12.85 -0.64 -1.71
C LEU A 5 13.31 0.47 -2.65
N TYR A 6 12.52 0.74 -3.66
CA TYR A 6 12.87 1.67 -4.74
C TYR A 6 11.82 2.77 -4.85
N ARG A 7 12.27 4.00 -5.11
CA ARG A 7 11.37 5.09 -5.47
C ARG A 7 11.86 5.81 -6.70
N PHE A 8 10.98 5.91 -7.68
CA PHE A 8 11.22 6.63 -8.92
C PHE A 8 10.78 8.09 -8.79
N PHE A 9 11.56 8.99 -9.33
CA PHE A 9 11.34 10.43 -9.28
C PHE A 9 11.40 11.04 -10.67
N PRO A 10 10.40 11.83 -11.09
CA PRO A 10 10.37 12.47 -12.41
C PRO A 10 11.37 13.61 -12.56
N TYR A 11 12.04 14.01 -11.49
CA TYR A 11 12.96 15.14 -11.38
C TYR A 11 12.24 16.50 -11.37
N ASN A 12 11.85 16.96 -10.24
CA ASN A 12 11.37 18.32 -9.98
C ASN A 12 12.03 18.89 -8.73
N ALA A 13 11.68 20.14 -8.36
CA ALA A 13 12.26 20.81 -7.22
C ALA A 13 11.94 20.11 -5.88
N HIS A 14 10.74 19.55 -5.74
CA HIS A 14 10.34 18.81 -4.54
C HIS A 14 11.10 17.50 -4.38
N ASP A 15 11.37 16.79 -5.49
CA ASP A 15 12.15 15.55 -5.46
C ASP A 15 13.59 15.81 -5.01
N LEU A 16 14.18 16.91 -5.48
CA LEU A 16 15.54 17.31 -5.09
C LEU A 16 15.59 17.80 -3.65
N ASP A 17 14.57 18.53 -3.20
CA ASP A 17 14.45 18.98 -1.81
C ASP A 17 14.33 17.77 -0.86
N ALA A 18 13.49 16.77 -1.22
CA ALA A 18 13.36 15.55 -0.45
C ALA A 18 14.69 14.79 -0.32
N LEU A 19 15.47 14.73 -1.39
CA LEU A 19 16.77 14.09 -1.41
C LEU A 19 17.81 14.90 -0.62
N ALA A 20 17.80 16.23 -0.74
CA ALA A 20 18.71 17.12 -0.02
C ALA A 20 18.50 17.08 1.50
N ASN A 21 17.26 16.90 1.94
CA ASN A 21 16.85 16.95 3.33
C ASN A 21 16.50 15.58 3.94
N ASN A 22 16.69 14.49 3.21
CA ASN A 22 16.46 13.12 3.67
C ASN A 22 15.05 12.88 4.23
N TYR A 23 14.02 13.22 3.45
CA TYR A 23 12.65 12.89 3.82
C TYR A 23 11.90 12.16 2.69
N LEU A 24 10.89 11.40 3.10
CA LEU A 24 9.89 10.84 2.21
C LEU A 24 8.58 11.60 2.38
N TRP A 25 7.88 11.82 1.27
CA TRP A 25 6.54 12.38 1.26
C TRP A 25 5.53 11.27 1.42
N PHE A 26 4.69 11.38 2.44
CA PHE A 26 3.57 10.50 2.72
C PHE A 26 2.28 11.21 2.33
N SER A 27 1.48 10.60 1.48
CA SER A 27 0.22 11.14 0.96
C SER A 27 -0.98 10.50 1.63
N SER A 28 -2.08 11.24 1.70
CA SER A 28 -3.39 10.66 2.00
C SER A 28 -3.87 9.81 0.82
N TYR A 29 -4.76 8.86 1.05
CA TYR A 29 -5.32 8.02 -0.02
C TYR A 29 -6.03 8.84 -1.09
N SER A 30 -6.74 9.90 -0.70
CA SER A 30 -7.39 10.84 -1.62
C SER A 30 -6.45 11.58 -2.58
N ASP A 31 -5.14 11.62 -2.26
CA ASP A 31 -4.12 12.32 -3.04
C ASP A 31 -3.34 11.38 -3.98
N PHE A 32 -3.69 10.09 -4.01
CA PHE A 32 -3.05 9.14 -4.91
C PHE A 32 -3.45 9.41 -6.37
N ASN A 33 -2.55 9.00 -7.28
CA ASN A 33 -2.75 9.17 -8.72
C ASN A 33 -3.85 8.26 -9.30
N ASP A 34 -4.17 7.15 -8.63
CA ASP A 34 -5.29 6.28 -9.00
C ASP A 34 -6.54 6.64 -8.19
N PRO A 35 -7.54 7.32 -8.80
CA PRO A 35 -8.77 7.69 -8.11
C PRO A 35 -9.65 6.49 -7.74
N PHE A 36 -9.40 5.32 -8.34
CA PHE A 36 -10.17 4.11 -8.03
C PHE A 36 -9.78 3.52 -6.69
N GLU A 37 -8.57 3.73 -6.19
CA GLU A 37 -8.14 3.22 -4.89
C GLU A 37 -8.94 3.83 -3.74
N ASP A 38 -9.03 5.16 -3.67
CA ASP A 38 -9.83 5.83 -2.65
C ASP A 38 -11.31 5.49 -2.79
N LEU A 39 -11.84 5.56 -4.02
CA LEU A 39 -13.22 5.18 -4.30
C LEU A 39 -13.53 3.75 -3.88
N PHE A 40 -12.61 2.81 -4.13
CA PHE A 40 -12.76 1.41 -3.73
C PHE A 40 -12.80 1.28 -2.21
N VAL A 41 -11.83 1.82 -1.49
CA VAL A 41 -11.76 1.71 -0.02
C VAL A 41 -12.98 2.35 0.64
N GLN A 42 -13.47 3.48 0.13
CA GLN A 42 -14.67 4.17 0.65
C GLN A 42 -15.96 3.39 0.37
N ASN A 43 -15.96 2.39 -0.51
CA ASN A 43 -17.13 1.64 -0.95
C ASN A 43 -16.89 0.11 -1.02
N ALA A 44 -15.87 -0.39 -0.35
CA ALA A 44 -15.41 -1.76 -0.49
C ALA A 44 -16.40 -2.82 0.00
N LEU A 45 -17.29 -2.47 0.90
CA LEU A 45 -18.19 -3.40 1.57
C LEU A 45 -19.60 -3.34 0.99
N GLN A 46 -20.26 -4.50 0.96
CA GLN A 46 -21.69 -4.60 0.68
C GLN A 46 -22.35 -5.58 1.63
N ALA A 47 -23.61 -5.28 1.96
CA ALA A 47 -24.50 -6.27 2.55
C ALA A 47 -24.90 -7.22 1.44
N ASP A 48 -24.46 -8.46 1.50
CA ASP A 48 -24.93 -9.47 0.57
C ASP A 48 -26.35 -9.88 0.93
N LEU A 49 -27.29 -9.29 0.20
CA LEU A 49 -28.72 -9.55 0.36
C LEU A 49 -29.26 -10.47 -0.77
N GLY A 50 -28.35 -10.99 -1.64
CA GLY A 50 -28.74 -11.71 -2.85
C GLY A 50 -29.39 -13.06 -2.57
N GLU A 51 -28.70 -13.93 -1.91
CA GLU A 51 -29.19 -15.26 -1.53
C GLU A 51 -29.32 -15.37 -0.01
N TYR A 52 -30.58 -15.43 0.46
CA TYR A 52 -30.84 -15.68 1.86
C TYR A 52 -30.55 -17.14 2.21
N ASP A 53 -29.45 -17.36 2.92
CA ASP A 53 -29.12 -18.66 3.52
C ASP A 53 -29.34 -18.58 5.03
N GLN A 54 -30.42 -19.22 5.49
CA GLN A 54 -30.79 -19.22 6.90
C GLN A 54 -29.68 -19.79 7.79
N SER A 55 -28.93 -20.78 7.34
CA SER A 55 -27.87 -21.41 8.11
C SER A 55 -26.71 -20.45 8.32
N LYS A 56 -26.29 -19.71 7.27
CA LYS A 56 -25.29 -18.66 7.35
C LYS A 56 -25.73 -17.52 8.27
N VAL A 57 -26.99 -17.09 8.18
CA VAL A 57 -27.56 -16.04 9.02
C VAL A 57 -27.53 -16.44 10.50
N ILE A 58 -27.92 -17.67 10.81
CA ILE A 58 -27.88 -18.20 12.20
C ILE A 58 -26.43 -18.26 12.71
N ALA A 59 -25.49 -18.76 11.88
CA ALA A 59 -24.07 -18.82 12.24
C ALA A 59 -23.49 -17.44 12.52
N MET A 60 -23.77 -16.47 11.66
CA MET A 60 -23.35 -15.09 11.83
C MET A 60 -23.93 -14.43 13.08
N TYR A 61 -25.25 -14.60 13.33
CA TYR A 61 -25.90 -14.05 14.51
C TYR A 61 -25.27 -14.59 15.81
N LYS A 62 -24.94 -15.88 15.84
CA LYS A 62 -24.24 -16.50 16.97
C LYS A 62 -22.83 -15.92 17.15
N ALA A 63 -22.09 -15.80 16.06
CA ALA A 63 -20.72 -15.27 16.10
C ALA A 63 -20.67 -13.79 16.54
N LEU A 64 -21.64 -12.97 16.12
CA LEU A 64 -21.73 -11.56 16.50
C LEU A 64 -22.01 -11.36 18.01
N HIS A 65 -22.65 -12.33 18.66
CA HIS A 65 -23.01 -12.25 20.07
C HIS A 65 -22.17 -13.19 20.96
N GLU A 66 -21.16 -13.83 20.40
CA GLU A 66 -20.27 -14.72 21.16
C GLU A 66 -19.47 -13.92 22.20
N GLY A 67 -19.68 -14.24 23.46
CA GLY A 67 -19.03 -13.58 24.60
C GLY A 67 -19.77 -12.38 25.18
N ASP A 68 -20.67 -11.73 24.42
CA ASP A 68 -21.45 -10.57 24.91
C ASP A 68 -22.78 -10.97 25.55
N ILE A 69 -23.41 -12.03 25.03
CA ILE A 69 -24.72 -12.52 25.49
C ILE A 69 -24.62 -14.03 25.73
N PRO A 70 -25.27 -14.55 26.83
CA PRO A 70 -25.34 -15.99 27.04
C PRO A 70 -25.93 -16.75 25.85
N SER A 71 -25.27 -17.82 25.42
CA SER A 71 -25.65 -18.61 24.22
C SER A 71 -27.11 -19.09 24.27
N GLU A 72 -27.66 -19.33 25.47
CA GLU A 72 -29.05 -19.72 25.65
C GLU A 72 -29.99 -18.60 25.22
N GLN A 73 -29.71 -17.37 25.60
CA GLN A 73 -30.50 -16.19 25.23
C GLN A 73 -30.40 -15.91 23.71
N VAL A 74 -29.23 -16.09 23.11
CA VAL A 74 -29.05 -15.99 21.65
C VAL A 74 -29.93 -17.02 20.93
N ASN A 75 -29.90 -18.27 21.36
CA ASN A 75 -30.72 -19.34 20.79
C ASN A 75 -32.22 -19.10 20.96
N GLN A 76 -32.64 -18.55 22.10
CA GLN A 76 -34.05 -18.19 22.35
C GLN A 76 -34.49 -17.10 21.37
N THR A 77 -33.72 -16.03 21.22
CA THR A 77 -34.02 -14.93 20.29
C THR A 77 -34.11 -15.43 18.86
N LEU A 78 -33.16 -16.26 18.43
CA LEU A 78 -33.17 -16.88 17.08
C LEU A 78 -34.45 -17.71 16.88
N THR A 79 -34.82 -18.51 17.86
CA THR A 79 -36.01 -19.33 17.78
C THR A 79 -37.28 -18.47 17.63
N GLU A 80 -37.39 -17.39 18.39
CA GLU A 80 -38.51 -16.45 18.30
C GLU A 80 -38.57 -15.79 16.91
N LEU A 81 -37.47 -15.33 16.38
CA LEU A 81 -37.38 -14.71 15.04
C LEU A 81 -37.77 -15.71 13.92
N ILE A 82 -37.35 -16.97 14.04
CA ILE A 82 -37.69 -18.02 13.08
C ILE A 82 -39.20 -18.33 13.16
N VAL A 83 -39.76 -18.51 14.35
CA VAL A 83 -41.19 -18.83 14.55
C VAL A 83 -42.08 -17.71 14.01
N LYS A 84 -41.67 -16.45 14.20
CA LYS A 84 -42.39 -15.26 13.71
C LYS A 84 -42.16 -14.97 12.24
N ASN A 85 -41.30 -15.71 11.56
CA ASN A 85 -40.85 -15.44 10.17
C ASN A 85 -40.25 -14.03 9.99
N GLU A 86 -39.60 -13.51 11.03
CA GLU A 86 -39.00 -12.19 11.07
C GLU A 86 -37.46 -12.23 10.88
N LEU A 87 -36.86 -13.42 10.93
CA LEU A 87 -35.41 -13.59 10.90
C LEU A 87 -34.74 -12.91 9.67
N ARG A 88 -35.35 -13.03 8.49
CA ARG A 88 -34.84 -12.40 7.28
C ARG A 88 -34.83 -10.88 7.34
N GLY A 89 -35.92 -10.26 7.76
CA GLY A 89 -36.02 -8.81 7.87
C GLY A 89 -35.08 -8.24 8.94
N HIS A 90 -34.98 -8.95 10.09
CA HIS A 90 -34.04 -8.62 11.15
C HIS A 90 -32.59 -8.68 10.65
N TYR A 91 -32.24 -9.76 9.96
CA TYR A 91 -30.94 -9.93 9.32
C TYR A 91 -30.61 -8.79 8.35
N GLU A 92 -31.51 -8.49 7.39
CA GLU A 92 -31.29 -7.45 6.39
C GLU A 92 -31.02 -6.07 7.03
N GLN A 93 -31.74 -5.73 8.09
CA GLN A 93 -31.55 -4.47 8.80
C GLN A 93 -30.24 -4.44 9.58
N HIS A 94 -29.89 -5.52 10.27
CA HIS A 94 -28.63 -5.62 11.01
C HIS A 94 -27.42 -5.58 10.07
N MET A 95 -27.49 -6.26 8.94
CA MET A 95 -26.42 -6.26 7.96
C MET A 95 -26.18 -4.89 7.33
N LYS A 96 -27.25 -4.17 6.98
CA LYS A 96 -27.11 -2.80 6.49
C LYS A 96 -26.43 -1.89 7.51
N ASN A 97 -26.83 -2.01 8.77
CA ASN A 97 -26.24 -1.22 9.85
C ASN A 97 -24.77 -1.61 10.08
N ALA A 98 -24.47 -2.91 10.15
CA ALA A 98 -23.12 -3.41 10.37
C ALA A 98 -22.17 -2.97 9.23
N VAL A 99 -22.60 -3.12 7.98
CA VAL A 99 -21.81 -2.65 6.80
C VAL A 99 -21.58 -1.14 6.89
N ALA A 100 -22.60 -0.35 7.20
CA ALA A 100 -22.48 1.10 7.29
C ALA A 100 -21.50 1.53 8.41
N MET A 101 -21.58 0.87 9.58
CA MET A 101 -20.68 1.13 10.71
C MET A 101 -19.23 0.75 10.36
N THR A 102 -19.01 -0.46 9.85
CA THR A 102 -17.66 -0.94 9.50
C THR A 102 -17.05 -0.12 8.36
N GLN A 103 -17.85 0.22 7.35
CA GLN A 103 -17.38 1.10 6.27
C GLN A 103 -16.97 2.48 6.81
N LYS A 104 -17.74 3.04 7.74
CA LYS A 104 -17.40 4.31 8.39
C LYS A 104 -16.08 4.22 9.17
N GLU A 105 -15.87 3.15 9.92
CA GLU A 105 -14.65 2.93 10.69
C GLU A 105 -13.44 2.71 9.77
N LEU A 106 -13.59 1.93 8.70
CA LEU A 106 -12.55 1.74 7.67
C LEU A 106 -12.17 3.07 7.04
N SER A 107 -13.16 3.86 6.61
CA SER A 107 -12.95 5.18 6.02
C SER A 107 -12.24 6.13 7.00
N ALA A 108 -12.65 6.16 8.26
CA ALA A 108 -12.02 6.97 9.29
C ALA A 108 -10.55 6.56 9.50
N HIS A 109 -10.28 5.25 9.57
CA HIS A 109 -8.92 4.73 9.73
C HIS A 109 -8.01 5.11 8.55
N VAL A 110 -8.51 4.95 7.32
CA VAL A 110 -7.76 5.32 6.10
C VAL A 110 -7.48 6.81 6.04
N ASN A 111 -8.47 7.65 6.39
CA ASN A 111 -8.31 9.10 6.40
C ASN A 111 -7.34 9.60 7.49
N ASP A 112 -7.14 8.83 8.56
CA ASP A 112 -6.18 9.13 9.64
C ASP A 112 -4.77 8.61 9.35
N THR A 113 -4.55 7.97 8.22
CA THR A 113 -3.26 7.42 7.83
C THR A 113 -2.71 8.09 6.58
N LYS A 114 -1.38 8.05 6.44
CA LYS A 114 -0.69 8.46 5.23
C LYS A 114 0.27 7.38 4.78
N ALA A 115 0.44 7.26 3.49
CA ALA A 115 1.29 6.24 2.90
C ALA A 115 2.34 6.82 1.96
N CYS A 116 3.51 6.19 1.97
CA CYS A 116 4.57 6.41 1.00
C CYS A 116 4.68 5.17 0.12
N CYS A 117 4.44 5.35 -1.18
CA CYS A 117 4.51 4.30 -2.18
C CYS A 117 5.94 4.09 -2.65
N LEU A 118 6.39 2.87 -2.57
CA LEU A 118 7.70 2.38 -3.00
C LEU A 118 7.49 1.14 -3.88
N VAL A 119 8.53 0.69 -4.52
CA VAL A 119 8.55 -0.51 -5.37
C VAL A 119 9.46 -1.54 -4.74
N SER A 120 9.10 -2.81 -4.79
CA SER A 120 9.98 -3.92 -4.41
C SER A 120 10.37 -4.75 -5.64
N ASP A 121 11.46 -5.49 -5.55
CA ASP A 121 11.76 -6.53 -6.54
C ASP A 121 10.76 -7.69 -6.37
N ASN A 122 10.24 -8.20 -7.47
CA ASN A 122 9.47 -9.44 -7.50
C ASN A 122 10.42 -10.60 -7.78
N ILE A 123 10.95 -11.20 -6.72
CA ILE A 123 11.96 -12.25 -6.83
C ILE A 123 11.36 -13.54 -7.41
N ASP A 124 10.09 -13.80 -7.15
CA ASP A 124 9.41 -15.04 -7.59
C ASP A 124 9.21 -15.04 -9.11
N GLU A 125 9.00 -13.87 -9.70
CA GLU A 125 8.86 -13.68 -11.15
C GLU A 125 10.16 -13.21 -11.81
N ASN A 126 11.23 -13.05 -11.04
CA ASN A 126 12.52 -12.53 -11.50
C ASN A 126 12.40 -11.14 -12.15
N GLU A 127 11.53 -10.30 -11.62
CA GLU A 127 11.34 -8.93 -12.07
C GLU A 127 12.04 -7.95 -11.10
N LEU A 128 13.04 -7.26 -11.61
CA LEU A 128 13.77 -6.27 -10.84
C LEU A 128 13.14 -4.88 -11.04
N ALA A 129 12.90 -4.16 -9.94
CA ALA A 129 12.30 -2.83 -9.96
C ALA A 129 13.02 -1.87 -10.93
N LEU A 130 14.33 -1.87 -10.93
CA LEU A 130 15.16 -1.01 -11.80
C LEU A 130 15.12 -1.38 -13.29
N GLU A 131 14.68 -2.58 -13.64
CA GLU A 131 14.54 -3.06 -15.01
C GLU A 131 13.11 -2.87 -15.56
N ASN A 132 12.20 -2.44 -14.73
CA ASN A 132 10.79 -2.25 -15.09
C ASN A 132 10.61 -1.03 -15.99
N LYS A 133 10.24 -1.29 -17.25
CA LYS A 133 10.09 -0.27 -18.31
C LYS A 133 8.95 0.70 -18.02
N LEU A 134 7.83 0.21 -17.42
CA LEU A 134 6.67 1.03 -17.10
C LEU A 134 6.97 1.98 -15.94
N MET A 135 7.73 1.52 -14.93
CA MET A 135 8.17 2.39 -13.84
C MET A 135 9.02 3.55 -14.34
N TRP A 136 9.99 3.28 -15.22
CA TRP A 136 10.79 4.35 -15.83
C TRP A 136 9.97 5.27 -16.74
N SER A 137 8.97 4.72 -17.43
CA SER A 137 8.11 5.52 -18.32
C SER A 137 7.19 6.45 -17.53
N HIS A 138 6.48 5.94 -16.54
CA HIS A 138 5.46 6.67 -15.81
C HIS A 138 6.05 7.54 -14.68
N TYR A 139 6.92 6.96 -13.87
CA TYR A 139 7.46 7.59 -12.67
C TYR A 139 8.88 8.15 -12.84
N GLY A 140 9.65 7.59 -13.76
CA GLY A 140 10.99 8.08 -14.14
C GLY A 140 10.99 9.10 -15.28
N SER A 141 9.85 9.69 -15.63
CA SER A 141 9.70 10.71 -16.70
C SER A 141 10.29 10.25 -18.05
N GLY A 142 10.06 8.98 -18.44
CA GLY A 142 10.60 8.40 -19.67
C GLY A 142 12.12 8.39 -19.70
N MET A 143 12.78 7.92 -18.67
CA MET A 143 14.24 7.86 -18.47
C MET A 143 14.92 9.24 -18.32
N ARG A 144 14.15 10.29 -17.96
CA ARG A 144 14.70 11.65 -17.68
C ARG A 144 14.81 11.95 -16.19
N GLY A 145 14.23 11.09 -15.34
CA GLY A 145 14.25 11.14 -13.90
C GLY A 145 15.34 10.27 -13.29
N PHE A 146 15.17 9.95 -12.01
CA PHE A 146 16.09 9.08 -11.27
C PHE A 146 15.30 8.15 -10.34
N CYS A 147 15.98 7.11 -9.87
CA CYS A 147 15.46 6.17 -8.89
C CYS A 147 16.41 6.10 -7.69
N VAL A 148 15.88 6.11 -6.49
CA VAL A 148 16.62 5.89 -5.25
C VAL A 148 16.34 4.48 -4.76
N GLU A 149 17.40 3.72 -4.49
CA GLU A 149 17.36 2.43 -3.83
C GLU A 149 17.62 2.62 -2.34
N TYR A 150 16.73 2.14 -1.52
CA TYR A 150 16.83 2.18 -0.06
C TYR A 150 17.11 0.79 0.51
N ASP A 151 17.93 0.70 1.54
CA ASP A 151 17.95 -0.47 2.43
C ASP A 151 16.65 -0.53 3.21
N TYR A 152 15.93 -1.64 3.06
CA TYR A 152 14.62 -1.83 3.69
C TYR A 152 14.66 -1.68 5.20
N SER A 153 15.61 -2.36 5.85
CA SER A 153 15.69 -2.41 7.31
C SER A 153 16.07 -1.06 7.91
N GLU A 154 17.06 -0.40 7.32
CA GLU A 154 17.54 0.91 7.77
C GLU A 154 16.48 2.00 7.54
N LEU A 155 15.79 1.97 6.39
CA LEU A 155 14.73 2.93 6.10
C LEU A 155 13.58 2.83 7.09
N VAL A 156 13.05 1.61 7.31
CA VAL A 156 11.93 1.38 8.25
C VAL A 156 12.33 1.74 9.67
N HIS A 157 13.53 1.33 10.10
CA HIS A 157 14.02 1.65 11.44
C HIS A 157 14.15 3.17 11.65
N SER A 158 14.81 3.87 10.73
CA SER A 158 15.04 5.31 10.86
C SER A 158 13.74 6.12 10.79
N LEU A 159 12.79 5.73 9.94
CA LEU A 159 11.44 6.34 9.91
C LEU A 159 10.70 6.11 11.23
N SER A 160 10.77 4.90 11.80
CA SER A 160 10.13 4.60 13.09
C SER A 160 10.70 5.44 14.21
N VAL A 161 12.01 5.63 14.24
CA VAL A 161 12.68 6.46 15.24
C VAL A 161 12.31 7.93 15.07
N ALA A 162 12.36 8.45 13.83
CA ALA A 162 12.10 9.87 13.55
C ALA A 162 10.63 10.26 13.76
N SER A 163 9.69 9.34 13.49
CA SER A 163 8.25 9.60 13.67
C SER A 163 7.73 9.22 15.06
N GLU A 164 8.54 8.58 15.89
CA GLU A 164 8.14 8.00 17.19
C GLU A 164 6.95 7.04 17.08
N GLN A 165 6.83 6.35 15.94
CA GLN A 165 5.75 5.42 15.63
C GLN A 165 6.30 4.14 14.98
N ASN A 166 5.53 3.06 15.09
CA ASN A 166 5.78 1.88 14.27
C ASN A 166 5.31 2.16 12.83
N VAL A 167 6.19 1.97 11.86
CA VAL A 167 5.84 2.05 10.44
C VAL A 167 5.03 0.83 10.07
N GLY A 168 3.81 1.03 9.57
CA GLY A 168 3.00 -0.02 8.96
C GLY A 168 3.61 -0.46 7.64
N LEU A 169 3.62 -1.76 7.40
CA LEU A 169 4.21 -2.38 6.21
C LEU A 169 3.08 -3.03 5.40
N CYS A 170 2.86 -2.57 4.18
CA CYS A 170 1.72 -2.96 3.37
C CYS A 170 2.17 -3.32 1.93
N PRO A 171 2.48 -4.60 1.65
CA PRO A 171 2.59 -5.07 0.28
C PRO A 171 1.22 -5.00 -0.39
N MET A 172 1.18 -4.50 -1.64
CA MET A 172 -0.09 -4.36 -2.34
C MET A 172 -0.50 -5.67 -3.02
N GLU A 173 -1.80 -5.94 -2.97
CA GLU A 173 -2.45 -7.06 -3.64
C GLU A 173 -3.21 -6.55 -4.87
N TYR A 174 -2.95 -7.16 -6.02
CA TYR A 174 -3.54 -6.74 -7.29
C TYR A 174 -4.68 -7.66 -7.70
N GLN A 175 -5.86 -7.09 -7.88
CA GLN A 175 -7.04 -7.84 -8.27
C GLN A 175 -8.05 -6.97 -9.03
N VAL A 176 -9.04 -7.61 -9.65
CA VAL A 176 -10.20 -6.88 -10.19
C VAL A 176 -10.96 -6.28 -9.02
N LEU A 177 -11.16 -4.95 -9.05
CA LEU A 177 -11.86 -4.24 -7.99
C LEU A 177 -13.35 -4.60 -8.01
N GLN A 178 -13.84 -5.15 -6.91
CA GLN A 178 -15.25 -5.49 -6.72
C GLN A 178 -15.62 -5.35 -5.25
N LYS A 179 -16.90 -5.09 -4.99
CA LYS A 179 -17.38 -5.03 -3.61
C LYS A 179 -17.25 -6.39 -2.95
N ASN A 180 -16.87 -6.37 -1.68
CA ASN A 180 -16.72 -7.58 -0.89
C ASN A 180 -17.96 -7.81 -0.02
N SER A 181 -18.40 -9.06 0.04
CA SER A 181 -19.46 -9.47 0.97
C SER A 181 -18.96 -9.30 2.40
N PHE A 182 -19.70 -8.53 3.19
CA PHE A 182 -19.37 -8.34 4.60
C PHE A 182 -19.42 -9.66 5.38
N ILE A 183 -20.37 -10.54 5.04
CA ILE A 183 -20.51 -11.84 5.70
C ILE A 183 -19.29 -12.71 5.47
N ASP A 184 -18.83 -12.80 4.20
CA ASP A 184 -17.69 -13.64 3.85
C ASP A 184 -16.42 -13.14 4.52
N LEU A 185 -16.24 -11.82 4.60
CA LEU A 185 -15.13 -11.21 5.35
C LEU A 185 -15.22 -11.53 6.85
N PHE A 186 -16.42 -11.47 7.44
CA PHE A 186 -16.62 -11.70 8.87
C PHE A 186 -16.46 -13.19 9.24
N ILE A 187 -17.03 -14.11 8.46
CA ILE A 187 -16.90 -15.56 8.67
C ILE A 187 -15.46 -15.98 8.42
N GLY A 188 -14.83 -15.49 7.34
CA GLY A 188 -13.44 -15.77 7.03
C GLY A 188 -12.46 -15.33 8.11
N THR A 189 -12.73 -14.24 8.84
CA THR A 189 -11.93 -13.85 10.01
C THR A 189 -12.11 -14.78 11.20
N ALA A 190 -13.27 -15.44 11.32
CA ALA A 190 -13.57 -16.39 12.41
C ALA A 190 -12.96 -17.78 12.15
N GLU A 191 -12.85 -18.19 10.91
CA GLU A 191 -12.25 -19.45 10.49
C GLU A 191 -10.73 -19.31 10.29
N ARG A 192 -9.94 -19.21 11.28
CA ARG A 192 -8.47 -18.95 11.36
C ARG A 192 -7.56 -19.75 10.40
N ASP A 193 -7.93 -19.98 9.16
CA ASP A 193 -7.13 -20.74 8.20
C ASP A 193 -6.08 -19.93 7.40
N GLY A 194 -5.91 -18.66 7.69
CA GLY A 194 -4.87 -17.79 7.10
C GLY A 194 -5.13 -17.33 5.65
N SER A 195 -6.17 -17.82 5.00
CA SER A 195 -6.56 -17.45 3.62
C SER A 195 -7.66 -16.39 3.56
N SER A 196 -8.18 -15.98 4.71
CA SER A 196 -9.32 -15.07 4.78
C SER A 196 -8.92 -13.62 4.51
N LYS A 197 -9.56 -12.99 3.54
CA LYS A 197 -9.54 -11.54 3.37
C LYS A 197 -9.99 -10.90 4.68
N ASN A 198 -9.18 -10.03 5.23
CA ASN A 198 -9.54 -9.22 6.39
C ASN A 198 -9.73 -7.76 5.97
N LEU A 199 -10.24 -6.92 6.85
CA LEU A 199 -10.43 -5.48 6.54
C LEU A 199 -9.12 -4.79 6.11
N GLY A 200 -7.96 -5.27 6.61
CA GLY A 200 -6.65 -4.78 6.21
C GLY A 200 -6.31 -5.06 4.76
N SER A 201 -6.76 -6.20 4.19
CA SER A 201 -6.54 -6.52 2.78
C SER A 201 -7.27 -5.57 1.83
N LEU A 202 -8.38 -4.95 2.26
CA LEU A 202 -9.09 -3.97 1.45
C LEU A 202 -8.25 -2.70 1.22
N VAL A 203 -7.48 -2.30 2.22
CA VAL A 203 -6.56 -1.14 2.13
C VAL A 203 -5.31 -1.47 1.29
N ALA A 204 -4.93 -2.74 1.25
CA ALA A 204 -3.82 -3.24 0.45
C ALA A 204 -4.20 -3.61 -1.00
N THR A 205 -5.47 -3.41 -1.39
CA THR A 205 -5.96 -3.79 -2.71
C THR A 205 -5.77 -2.66 -3.72
N LYS A 206 -5.23 -3.01 -4.88
CA LYS A 206 -5.09 -2.15 -6.06
C LYS A 206 -5.59 -2.85 -7.31
N SER A 207 -6.04 -2.08 -8.30
CA SER A 207 -6.50 -2.61 -9.58
C SER A 207 -5.39 -3.38 -10.30
N LEU A 208 -5.76 -4.47 -10.97
CA LEU A 208 -4.84 -5.40 -11.64
C LEU A 208 -3.95 -4.72 -12.70
N GLU A 209 -4.45 -3.65 -13.31
CA GLU A 209 -3.72 -2.87 -14.32
C GLU A 209 -2.43 -2.24 -13.76
N TRP A 210 -2.33 -2.07 -12.45
CA TRP A 210 -1.17 -1.52 -11.76
C TRP A 210 -0.20 -2.60 -11.23
N ALA A 211 -0.44 -3.89 -11.52
CA ALA A 211 0.39 -4.98 -10.99
C ALA A 211 1.88 -4.85 -11.33
N TYR A 212 2.20 -4.18 -12.44
CA TYR A 212 3.59 -3.90 -12.83
C TYR A 212 4.37 -3.04 -11.83
N GLU A 213 3.68 -2.33 -10.91
CA GLU A 213 4.35 -1.49 -9.92
C GLU A 213 5.03 -2.30 -8.82
N ASN A 214 4.53 -3.52 -8.54
CA ASN A 214 4.98 -4.32 -7.41
C ASN A 214 5.14 -3.47 -6.15
N GLU A 215 4.08 -2.71 -5.85
CA GLU A 215 4.07 -1.63 -4.88
C GLU A 215 4.14 -2.15 -3.45
N PHE A 216 4.92 -1.45 -2.65
CA PHE A 216 5.05 -1.65 -1.22
C PHE A 216 4.85 -0.32 -0.50
N ARG A 217 3.87 -0.23 0.38
CA ARG A 217 3.56 0.99 1.12
C ARG A 217 4.13 0.98 2.52
N LEU A 218 4.77 2.07 2.87
CA LEU A 218 5.05 2.42 4.25
C LEU A 218 3.92 3.31 4.77
N ILE A 219 3.32 2.95 5.90
CA ILE A 219 2.13 3.62 6.45
C ILE A 219 2.46 4.21 7.81
N LEU A 220 2.09 5.47 8.02
CA LEU A 220 2.17 6.17 9.30
C LEU A 220 0.81 6.77 9.65
N LYS A 221 0.48 6.83 10.93
CA LYS A 221 -0.64 7.64 11.41
C LYS A 221 -0.31 9.11 11.21
N SER A 222 -1.32 9.87 10.81
CA SER A 222 -1.13 11.22 10.33
C SER A 222 -0.52 12.16 11.36
N THR A 223 0.63 12.72 11.00
CA THR A 223 1.16 13.94 11.64
C THR A 223 1.49 14.98 10.58
N GLY A 224 2.19 14.62 9.54
CA GLY A 224 2.58 15.48 8.44
C GLY A 224 2.86 14.67 7.19
N ASN A 225 3.07 15.35 6.08
CA ASN A 225 3.43 14.67 4.82
C ASN A 225 4.94 14.38 4.75
N VAL A 226 5.75 15.19 5.45
CA VAL A 226 7.22 15.08 5.46
C VAL A 226 7.64 14.18 6.61
N ASN A 227 8.33 13.10 6.32
CA ASN A 227 8.85 12.14 7.30
C ASN A 227 10.33 11.88 7.01
N TYR A 228 11.18 12.27 7.95
CA TYR A 228 12.64 12.20 7.82
C TYR A 228 13.16 10.79 8.05
N PHE A 229 14.23 10.45 7.37
CA PHE A 229 14.94 9.18 7.54
C PHE A 229 16.46 9.42 7.61
N ASN A 230 17.20 8.42 8.10
CA ASN A 230 18.65 8.46 8.12
C ASN A 230 19.18 8.30 6.68
N PRO A 231 20.02 9.22 6.16
CA PRO A 231 20.60 9.12 4.82
C PRO A 231 21.38 7.83 4.56
N ALA A 232 21.89 7.17 5.59
CA ALA A 232 22.51 5.84 5.48
C ALA A 232 21.58 4.76 4.92
N ALA A 233 20.25 4.99 4.92
CA ALA A 233 19.30 4.12 4.26
C ALA A 233 19.39 4.14 2.74
N ILE A 234 20.05 5.15 2.12
CA ILE A 234 20.22 5.23 0.66
C ILE A 234 21.37 4.33 0.23
N LYS A 235 21.06 3.25 -0.49
CA LYS A 235 22.05 2.30 -1.02
C LYS A 235 22.66 2.75 -2.35
N SER A 236 21.80 3.21 -3.26
CA SER A 236 22.25 3.68 -4.57
C SER A 236 21.25 4.65 -5.19
N ILE A 237 21.76 5.43 -6.16
CA ILE A 237 20.94 6.29 -7.01
C ILE A 237 21.19 5.94 -8.46
N THR A 238 20.11 5.75 -9.21
CA THR A 238 20.18 5.42 -10.64
C THR A 238 19.45 6.50 -11.43
N TYR A 239 20.15 7.24 -12.30
CA TYR A 239 19.54 8.20 -13.21
C TYR A 239 19.32 7.60 -14.59
N GLY A 240 18.26 8.03 -15.28
CA GLY A 240 17.95 7.55 -16.63
C GLY A 240 18.82 8.18 -17.72
N GLU A 241 19.09 7.43 -18.79
CA GLU A 241 19.99 7.85 -19.87
C GLU A 241 19.58 9.13 -20.61
N LYS A 242 18.26 9.45 -20.56
CA LYS A 242 17.71 10.65 -21.22
C LYS A 242 17.70 11.87 -20.30
N MET A 243 18.26 11.77 -19.10
CA MET A 243 18.39 12.92 -18.20
C MET A 243 19.30 13.98 -18.84
N PRO A 244 18.82 15.24 -18.96
CA PRO A 244 19.67 16.33 -19.46
C PRO A 244 20.90 16.54 -18.58
N GLU A 245 22.03 16.86 -19.19
CA GLU A 245 23.31 17.06 -18.48
C GLU A 245 23.21 18.10 -17.35
N SER A 246 22.50 19.21 -17.56
CA SER A 246 22.30 20.24 -16.54
C SER A 246 21.54 19.70 -15.32
N LYS A 247 20.59 18.80 -15.53
CA LYS A 247 19.84 18.15 -14.46
C LYS A 247 20.71 17.15 -13.70
N LEU A 248 21.53 16.39 -14.42
CA LEU A 248 22.48 15.46 -13.83
C LEU A 248 23.49 16.20 -12.94
N VAL A 249 24.06 17.31 -13.42
CA VAL A 249 24.99 18.15 -12.62
C VAL A 249 24.31 18.63 -11.34
N THR A 250 23.05 19.06 -11.42
CA THR A 250 22.31 19.51 -10.23
C THR A 250 22.06 18.34 -9.26
N LEU A 251 21.63 17.18 -9.75
CA LEU A 251 21.44 15.97 -8.92
C LEU A 251 22.73 15.59 -8.19
N LEU A 252 23.84 15.52 -8.90
CA LEU A 252 25.15 15.19 -8.32
C LEU A 252 25.61 16.25 -7.30
N SER A 253 25.28 17.52 -7.53
CA SER A 253 25.57 18.61 -6.58
C SER A 253 24.76 18.49 -5.29
N VAL A 254 23.48 18.11 -5.39
CA VAL A 254 22.62 17.83 -4.22
C VAL A 254 23.20 16.66 -3.41
N LEU A 255 23.57 15.57 -4.07
CA LEU A 255 24.17 14.41 -3.42
C LEU A 255 25.48 14.76 -2.72
N LYS A 256 26.34 15.51 -3.36
CA LYS A 256 27.61 15.96 -2.78
C LYS A 256 27.40 16.94 -1.62
N GLY A 257 26.35 17.77 -1.66
CA GLY A 257 26.00 18.69 -0.61
C GLY A 257 25.39 18.01 0.64
N ASN A 258 24.87 16.81 0.50
CA ASN A 258 24.33 16.03 1.60
C ASN A 258 25.39 15.04 2.12
N VAL A 259 26.16 15.49 3.12
CA VAL A 259 27.29 14.76 3.69
C VAL A 259 26.92 13.39 4.28
N GLY A 260 25.64 13.16 4.58
CA GLY A 260 25.16 11.86 5.09
C GLY A 260 24.91 10.80 4.02
N ILE A 261 24.94 11.15 2.73
CA ILE A 261 24.69 10.20 1.63
C ILE A 261 26.03 9.66 1.11
N GLU A 262 26.32 8.42 1.42
CA GLU A 262 27.47 7.68 0.89
C GLU A 262 26.96 6.50 0.05
N CYS A 263 26.76 6.71 -1.24
CA CYS A 263 26.22 5.69 -2.13
C CYS A 263 26.84 5.68 -3.52
N ASP A 264 26.65 4.59 -4.25
CA ASP A 264 27.00 4.49 -5.64
C ASP A 264 25.94 5.15 -6.53
N VAL A 265 26.39 5.84 -7.56
CA VAL A 265 25.53 6.43 -8.58
C VAL A 265 25.69 5.63 -9.88
N TYR A 266 24.56 5.27 -10.47
CA TYR A 266 24.46 4.49 -11.70
C TYR A 266 23.71 5.25 -12.78
N LYS A 267 23.99 4.89 -14.03
CA LYS A 267 23.19 5.29 -15.20
C LYS A 267 22.38 4.10 -15.69
N ALA A 268 21.06 4.22 -15.73
CA ALA A 268 20.19 3.29 -16.43
C ALA A 268 20.18 3.62 -17.93
N TYR A 269 20.27 2.61 -18.78
CA TYR A 269 20.21 2.75 -20.23
C TYR A 269 19.44 1.59 -20.87
N ILE A 270 18.92 1.84 -22.08
CA ILE A 270 18.25 0.80 -22.87
C ILE A 270 19.31 0.08 -23.69
N ASP A 271 19.49 -1.20 -23.42
CA ASP A 271 20.34 -2.06 -24.23
C ASP A 271 19.65 -2.37 -25.56
N VAL A 272 20.24 -1.93 -26.65
CA VAL A 272 19.64 -2.01 -28.00
C VAL A 272 19.57 -3.43 -28.56
N GLU A 273 20.34 -4.37 -28.03
CA GLU A 273 20.33 -5.76 -28.47
C GLU A 273 19.22 -6.56 -27.75
N SER A 274 19.07 -6.36 -26.46
CA SER A 274 18.07 -7.08 -25.65
C SER A 274 16.77 -6.32 -25.45
N PHE A 275 16.73 -5.03 -25.74
CA PHE A 275 15.63 -4.10 -25.38
C PHE A 275 15.29 -4.12 -23.89
N GLN A 276 16.26 -4.45 -23.04
CA GLN A 276 16.12 -4.40 -21.60
C GLN A 276 16.78 -3.15 -21.02
N ILE A 277 16.30 -2.73 -19.85
CA ILE A 277 16.97 -1.67 -19.09
C ILE A 277 18.14 -2.31 -18.35
N LYS A 278 19.32 -1.76 -18.54
CA LYS A 278 20.55 -2.14 -17.82
C LYS A 278 21.11 -0.93 -17.10
N ARG A 279 21.94 -1.16 -16.10
CA ARG A 279 22.64 -0.07 -15.42
C ARG A 279 24.15 -0.24 -15.47
N LYS A 280 24.86 0.89 -15.51
CA LYS A 280 26.32 0.95 -15.39
C LYS A 280 26.72 1.93 -14.30
N HIS A 281 27.78 1.61 -13.61
CA HIS A 281 28.34 2.49 -12.58
C HIS A 281 28.78 3.83 -13.20
N HIS A 282 28.49 4.94 -12.56
CA HIS A 282 28.87 6.28 -12.96
C HIS A 282 29.90 6.89 -12.01
N SER A 283 29.61 6.94 -10.72
CA SER A 283 30.46 7.52 -9.69
C SER A 283 30.03 7.03 -8.31
N ARG A 284 30.78 7.40 -7.29
CA ARG A 284 30.40 7.27 -5.90
C ARG A 284 30.34 8.68 -5.28
N THR A 285 29.35 8.91 -4.41
CA THR A 285 29.32 10.11 -3.55
C THR A 285 30.36 9.92 -2.44
N VAL A 286 31.25 10.87 -2.27
CA VAL A 286 32.28 10.89 -1.20
C VAL A 286 32.21 12.22 -0.47
#